data_9d2ffe946de7eaaadc808a20855e0ce0
#
_entry.id   9d2ffe946de7eaaadc808a20855e0ce0
#
_cell.length_a   1.000
_cell.length_b   1.000
_cell.length_c   1.000
_cell.angle_alpha   90.00
_cell.angle_beta   90.00
_cell.angle_gamma   90.00
#
_symmetry.space_group_name_H-M   'P 1'
#
loop_
_entity.id
_entity.type
_entity.pdbx_description
1 polymer ?
#
loop_
_entity_poly.entity_id
_entity_poly.type
_entity_poly.pdbx_seq_one_letter_code
_entity_poly.pdbx_strand_id
1 'polypeptide(L)'
;MVFVILDVEERPKKVPRAFCMPLKVPEEVYLVIKPQGGQDDYQAFLHESGHTEHFANTDGSLSYELKHMGDYSVSETYAFLIEYLLANPLFLQKYVEMPKEKAQEFAGFIMEQKLQAFRRYAAKVIYELKLHRNDLKKLDKEFLPTEGEYTSAAAMYVDILTKATKIKYAKESYLLDVDAGLYAADYVRAWLFEVMVRKRLEEKFGGDWFSKRESGEFLKNMWKWGNSGKSVAELATAIGYAGVDICYLTDDFLQFFKA
;
A
#
# COMPACT_ATOMS: atom_id res chain seq x y z
N MET A 1 -7.71 -6.52 26.71
CA MET A 1 -8.64 -7.08 25.70
C MET A 1 -8.66 -6.07 24.57
N VAL A 2 -8.24 -6.46 23.38
CA VAL A 2 -8.23 -5.58 22.20
C VAL A 2 -9.61 -5.62 21.56
N PHE A 3 -10.18 -4.47 21.25
CA PHE A 3 -11.47 -4.37 20.57
C PHE A 3 -11.28 -3.72 19.21
N VAL A 4 -11.41 -4.51 18.16
CA VAL A 4 -11.65 -4.00 16.82
C VAL A 4 -13.15 -3.76 16.67
N ILE A 5 -13.52 -2.53 16.36
CA ILE A 5 -14.92 -2.12 16.19
C ILE A 5 -15.18 -1.91 14.71
N LEU A 6 -16.03 -2.76 14.14
CA LEU A 6 -16.47 -2.64 12.75
C LEU A 6 -17.72 -1.78 12.67
N ASP A 7 -17.61 -0.59 12.07
CA ASP A 7 -18.72 0.34 11.86
C ASP A 7 -19.20 0.27 10.41
N VAL A 8 -20.22 -0.54 10.16
CA VAL A 8 -20.89 -0.70 8.85
C VAL A 8 -22.27 -0.03 8.81
N GLU A 9 -22.75 0.52 9.93
CA GLU A 9 -24.10 1.08 10.01
C GLU A 9 -24.26 2.30 9.12
N GLU A 10 -25.36 2.35 8.39
CA GLU A 10 -25.73 3.54 7.62
C GLU A 10 -26.37 4.59 8.52
N ARG A 11 -25.91 5.84 8.42
CA ARG A 11 -26.44 6.98 9.15
C ARG A 11 -26.23 8.28 8.37
N PRO A 12 -27.07 9.31 8.61
CA PRO A 12 -26.91 10.62 7.99
C PRO A 12 -25.48 11.17 8.22
N LYS A 13 -24.87 11.72 7.16
CA LYS A 13 -23.51 12.31 7.17
C LYS A 13 -22.36 11.32 7.37
N LYS A 14 -22.61 10.01 7.35
CA LYS A 14 -21.50 9.05 7.29
C LYS A 14 -20.70 9.25 6.02
N VAL A 15 -19.39 9.41 6.16
CA VAL A 15 -18.49 9.56 5.01
C VAL A 15 -18.53 8.28 4.18
N PRO A 16 -18.71 8.35 2.84
CA PRO A 16 -18.78 7.16 1.98
C PRO A 16 -17.43 6.47 1.76
N ARG A 17 -16.38 6.95 2.40
CA ARG A 17 -15.02 6.43 2.30
C ARG A 17 -14.76 5.46 3.46
N ALA A 18 -14.08 4.33 3.17
CA ALA A 18 -13.57 3.47 4.22
C ALA A 18 -12.34 4.10 4.87
N PHE A 19 -12.15 3.88 6.17
CA PHE A 19 -10.95 4.29 6.90
C PHE A 19 -10.80 3.52 8.21
N CYS A 20 -9.54 3.31 8.61
CA CYS A 20 -9.17 2.89 9.96
C CYS A 20 -9.03 4.11 10.86
N MET A 21 -9.55 4.03 12.08
CA MET A 21 -9.40 5.08 13.10
C MET A 21 -8.88 4.48 14.40
N PRO A 22 -7.57 4.57 14.67
CA PRO A 22 -6.95 4.07 15.89
C PRO A 22 -7.09 5.12 17.01
N LEU A 23 -8.18 5.08 17.76
CA LEU A 23 -8.44 6.05 18.84
C LEU A 23 -7.56 5.81 20.05
N LYS A 24 -7.41 4.54 20.46
CA LYS A 24 -6.56 4.16 21.58
C LYS A 24 -5.87 2.85 21.26
N VAL A 25 -4.63 2.95 20.79
CA VAL A 25 -3.83 1.81 20.35
C VAL A 25 -3.22 1.08 21.55
N PRO A 26 -3.39 -0.24 21.66
CA PRO A 26 -4.13 -1.14 20.78
C PRO A 26 -5.60 -1.37 21.19
N GLU A 27 -6.10 -0.75 22.27
CA GLU A 27 -7.33 -1.14 22.94
C GLU A 27 -8.61 -0.78 22.19
N GLU A 28 -8.59 0.29 21.36
CA GLU A 28 -9.80 0.80 20.69
C GLU A 28 -9.44 1.27 19.27
N VAL A 29 -9.69 0.40 18.29
CA VAL A 29 -9.41 0.63 16.86
C VAL A 29 -10.68 0.40 16.06
N TYR A 30 -11.09 1.39 15.27
CA TYR A 30 -12.28 1.33 14.42
C TYR A 30 -11.90 1.06 12.97
N LEU A 31 -12.65 0.16 12.34
CA LEU A 31 -12.74 0.06 10.89
C LEU A 31 -14.12 0.58 10.49
N VAL A 32 -14.13 1.67 9.76
CA VAL A 32 -15.36 2.33 9.30
C VAL A 32 -15.50 2.12 7.80
N ILE A 33 -16.64 1.60 7.37
CA ILE A 33 -16.97 1.47 5.96
C ILE A 33 -18.48 1.69 5.74
N LYS A 34 -18.83 2.34 4.64
CA LYS A 34 -20.21 2.42 4.14
C LYS A 34 -20.32 1.51 2.91
N PRO A 35 -20.76 0.24 3.06
CA PRO A 35 -20.80 -0.72 1.97
C PRO A 35 -21.77 -0.27 0.86
N GLN A 36 -21.32 -0.37 -0.39
CA GLN A 36 -22.12 -0.15 -1.58
C GLN A 36 -22.18 -1.40 -2.48
N GLY A 37 -21.28 -2.34 -2.22
CA GLY A 37 -21.11 -3.58 -2.97
C GLY A 37 -20.02 -3.50 -4.06
N GLY A 38 -19.50 -4.66 -4.44
CA GLY A 38 -18.54 -4.79 -5.52
C GLY A 38 -17.08 -4.78 -5.09
N GLN A 39 -16.20 -4.72 -6.09
CA GLN A 39 -14.75 -4.80 -5.89
C GLN A 39 -14.21 -3.70 -4.98
N ASP A 40 -14.67 -2.46 -5.16
CA ASP A 40 -14.16 -1.30 -4.44
C ASP A 40 -14.37 -1.44 -2.93
N ASP A 41 -15.50 -2.02 -2.51
CA ASP A 41 -15.75 -2.29 -1.10
C ASP A 41 -14.83 -3.38 -0.53
N TYR A 42 -14.61 -4.46 -1.28
CA TYR A 42 -13.64 -5.49 -0.87
C TYR A 42 -12.24 -4.93 -0.76
N GLN A 43 -11.81 -4.16 -1.75
CA GLN A 43 -10.49 -3.52 -1.75
C GLN A 43 -10.33 -2.59 -0.56
N ALA A 44 -11.26 -1.67 -0.37
CA ALA A 44 -11.23 -0.72 0.73
C ALA A 44 -11.30 -1.43 2.10
N PHE A 45 -12.19 -2.42 2.25
CA PHE A 45 -12.31 -3.18 3.49
C PHE A 45 -11.02 -3.94 3.84
N LEU A 46 -10.42 -4.62 2.89
CA LEU A 46 -9.18 -5.37 3.11
C LEU A 46 -8.01 -4.44 3.40
N HIS A 47 -7.91 -3.31 2.68
CA HIS A 47 -6.90 -2.29 2.96
C HIS A 47 -7.01 -1.76 4.40
N GLU A 48 -8.18 -1.29 4.78
CA GLU A 48 -8.41 -0.76 6.14
C GLU A 48 -8.30 -1.84 7.22
N SER A 49 -8.59 -3.10 6.88
CA SER A 49 -8.35 -4.23 7.78
C SER A 49 -6.86 -4.42 8.08
N GLY A 50 -5.99 -4.21 7.10
CA GLY A 50 -4.53 -4.26 7.30
C GLY A 50 -4.05 -3.21 8.29
N HIS A 51 -4.52 -1.98 8.19
CA HIS A 51 -4.27 -0.93 9.18
C HIS A 51 -4.84 -1.30 10.56
N THR A 52 -6.08 -1.79 10.58
CA THR A 52 -6.79 -2.14 11.82
C THR A 52 -6.06 -3.24 12.59
N GLU A 53 -5.66 -4.31 11.91
CA GLU A 53 -4.90 -5.41 12.51
C GLU A 53 -3.51 -4.93 13.00
N HIS A 54 -2.84 -4.09 12.25
CA HIS A 54 -1.58 -3.50 12.67
C HIS A 54 -1.73 -2.74 13.99
N PHE A 55 -2.65 -1.78 14.06
CA PHE A 55 -2.83 -0.98 15.28
C PHE A 55 -3.38 -1.80 16.46
N ALA A 56 -4.28 -2.75 16.21
CA ALA A 56 -4.84 -3.60 17.24
C ALA A 56 -3.84 -4.60 17.84
N ASN A 57 -2.73 -4.90 17.13
CA ASN A 57 -1.67 -5.78 17.60
C ASN A 57 -0.35 -5.03 17.91
N THR A 58 -0.37 -3.71 17.94
CA THR A 58 0.74 -2.87 18.39
C THR A 58 0.95 -3.04 19.90
N ASP A 59 2.21 -3.05 20.36
CA ASP A 59 2.51 -3.16 21.79
C ASP A 59 2.00 -1.92 22.54
N GLY A 60 1.07 -2.14 23.48
CA GLY A 60 0.47 -1.09 24.28
C GLY A 60 1.45 -0.31 25.16
N SER A 61 2.64 -0.87 25.45
CA SER A 61 3.68 -0.21 26.25
C SER A 61 4.49 0.84 25.49
N LEU A 62 4.38 0.88 24.14
CA LEU A 62 5.05 1.88 23.34
C LEU A 62 4.54 3.30 23.64
N SER A 63 5.40 4.31 23.47
CA SER A 63 4.98 5.70 23.56
C SER A 63 3.99 6.07 22.44
N TYR A 64 3.25 7.15 22.62
CA TYR A 64 2.28 7.63 21.63
C TYR A 64 2.93 7.84 20.25
N GLU A 65 4.12 8.42 20.23
CA GLU A 65 4.86 8.70 18.99
C GLU A 65 5.18 7.42 18.22
N LEU A 66 5.62 6.36 18.91
CA LEU A 66 5.95 5.09 18.29
C LEU A 66 4.72 4.35 17.76
N LYS A 67 3.56 4.57 18.38
CA LYS A 67 2.30 3.96 17.95
C LYS A 67 1.70 4.65 16.72
N HIS A 68 1.70 6.00 16.72
CA HIS A 68 0.88 6.79 15.80
C HIS A 68 1.66 7.61 14.78
N MET A 69 2.92 7.97 15.08
CA MET A 69 3.70 8.85 14.22
C MET A 69 4.77 8.07 13.45
N GLY A 70 5.47 8.75 12.54
CA GLY A 70 6.66 8.24 11.88
C GLY A 70 6.44 7.84 10.44
N ASP A 71 6.92 6.66 10.08
CA ASP A 71 7.00 6.19 8.71
C ASP A 71 5.71 5.45 8.30
N TYR A 72 4.79 6.16 7.66
CA TYR A 72 3.53 5.57 7.21
C TYR A 72 3.69 4.43 6.22
N SER A 73 4.85 4.28 5.57
CA SER A 73 5.13 3.10 4.73
C SER A 73 5.06 1.78 5.50
N VAL A 74 5.27 1.81 6.83
CA VAL A 74 5.09 0.62 7.69
C VAL A 74 3.62 0.20 7.73
N SER A 75 2.73 1.12 8.09
CA SER A 75 1.29 0.83 8.17
C SER A 75 0.69 0.51 6.79
N GLU A 76 1.09 1.27 5.76
CA GLU A 76 0.65 1.03 4.38
C GLU A 76 1.13 -0.33 3.83
N THR A 77 2.30 -0.81 4.26
CA THR A 77 2.75 -2.17 3.91
C THR A 77 1.73 -3.22 4.34
N TYR A 78 1.24 -3.12 5.56
CA TYR A 78 0.29 -4.09 6.08
C TYR A 78 -1.11 -3.93 5.48
N ALA A 79 -1.50 -2.70 5.17
CA ALA A 79 -2.72 -2.44 4.43
C ALA A 79 -2.68 -3.08 3.02
N PHE A 80 -1.63 -2.84 2.26
CA PHE A 80 -1.45 -3.47 0.94
C PHE A 80 -1.30 -4.98 1.02
N LEU A 81 -0.64 -5.54 2.05
CA LEU A 81 -0.53 -6.99 2.22
C LEU A 81 -1.89 -7.67 2.30
N ILE A 82 -2.83 -7.08 3.03
CA ILE A 82 -4.17 -7.63 3.18
C ILE A 82 -5.05 -7.28 1.96
N GLU A 83 -4.94 -6.07 1.40
CA GLU A 83 -5.63 -5.68 0.17
C GLU A 83 -5.33 -6.62 -0.99
N TYR A 84 -4.06 -6.96 -1.19
CA TYR A 84 -3.63 -7.82 -2.30
C TYR A 84 -3.92 -9.32 -2.11
N LEU A 85 -4.63 -9.71 -1.08
CA LEU A 85 -5.35 -10.99 -1.06
C LEU A 85 -6.35 -11.10 -2.23
N LEU A 86 -6.84 -9.96 -2.75
CA LEU A 86 -7.63 -9.94 -3.99
C LEU A 86 -6.85 -10.37 -5.24
N ALA A 87 -5.52 -10.32 -5.21
CA ALA A 87 -4.67 -10.89 -6.26
C ALA A 87 -4.29 -12.37 -6.02
N ASN A 88 -4.80 -12.99 -4.95
CA ASN A 88 -4.55 -14.38 -4.63
C ASN A 88 -5.74 -15.26 -5.03
N PRO A 89 -5.62 -16.12 -6.07
CA PRO A 89 -6.74 -16.96 -6.52
C PRO A 89 -7.25 -17.93 -5.46
N LEU A 90 -6.41 -18.38 -4.51
CA LEU A 90 -6.85 -19.27 -3.43
C LEU A 90 -7.74 -18.53 -2.41
N PHE A 91 -7.42 -17.26 -2.13
CA PHE A 91 -8.26 -16.40 -1.29
C PHE A 91 -9.63 -16.18 -1.94
N LEU A 92 -9.65 -15.82 -3.23
CA LEU A 92 -10.88 -15.57 -3.98
C LEU A 92 -11.77 -16.81 -4.04
N GLN A 93 -11.18 -18.00 -4.24
CA GLN A 93 -11.94 -19.25 -4.24
C GLN A 93 -12.49 -19.59 -2.86
N LYS A 94 -11.71 -19.38 -1.80
CA LYS A 94 -12.07 -19.81 -0.44
C LYS A 94 -13.05 -18.87 0.25
N TYR A 95 -12.88 -17.55 0.10
CA TYR A 95 -13.62 -16.55 0.88
C TYR A 95 -14.60 -15.72 0.06
N VAL A 96 -14.38 -15.64 -1.26
CA VAL A 96 -15.31 -14.96 -2.18
C VAL A 96 -16.14 -15.99 -2.97
N GLU A 97 -15.84 -17.29 -2.80
CA GLU A 97 -16.52 -18.41 -3.48
C GLU A 97 -16.46 -18.28 -5.02
N MET A 98 -15.41 -17.66 -5.53
CA MET A 98 -15.23 -17.42 -6.96
C MET A 98 -14.76 -18.71 -7.66
N PRO A 99 -15.34 -19.10 -8.81
CA PRO A 99 -14.85 -20.23 -9.60
C PRO A 99 -13.37 -20.05 -9.98
N LYS A 100 -12.61 -21.15 -10.04
CA LYS A 100 -11.15 -21.13 -10.23
C LYS A 100 -10.69 -20.25 -11.39
N GLU A 101 -11.31 -20.43 -12.56
CA GLU A 101 -10.96 -19.68 -13.77
C GLU A 101 -11.23 -18.19 -13.61
N LYS A 102 -12.34 -17.85 -12.98
CA LYS A 102 -12.71 -16.45 -12.67
C LYS A 102 -11.80 -15.83 -11.61
N ALA A 103 -11.39 -16.60 -10.62
CA ALA A 103 -10.44 -16.16 -9.61
C ALA A 103 -9.07 -15.84 -10.22
N GLN A 104 -8.61 -16.62 -11.20
CA GLN A 104 -7.37 -16.33 -11.91
C GLN A 104 -7.48 -15.09 -12.80
N GLU A 105 -8.58 -14.95 -13.56
CA GLU A 105 -8.85 -13.77 -14.38
C GLU A 105 -8.91 -12.49 -13.53
N PHE A 106 -9.63 -12.54 -12.41
CA PHE A 106 -9.80 -11.42 -11.50
C PHE A 106 -8.49 -11.03 -10.79
N ALA A 107 -7.71 -12.02 -10.35
CA ALA A 107 -6.38 -11.79 -9.79
C ALA A 107 -5.47 -11.08 -10.81
N GLY A 108 -5.57 -11.44 -12.10
CA GLY A 108 -4.90 -10.75 -13.20
C GLY A 108 -5.25 -9.29 -13.28
N PHE A 109 -6.51 -8.99 -13.26
CA PHE A 109 -7.00 -7.61 -13.27
C PHE A 109 -6.51 -6.79 -12.06
N ILE A 110 -6.51 -7.37 -10.86
CA ILE A 110 -5.96 -6.71 -9.66
C ILE A 110 -4.46 -6.42 -9.82
N MET A 111 -3.69 -7.35 -10.39
CA MET A 111 -2.26 -7.13 -10.62
C MET A 111 -1.99 -6.04 -11.68
N GLU A 112 -2.83 -5.93 -12.71
CA GLU A 112 -2.76 -4.81 -13.66
C GLU A 112 -3.04 -3.46 -12.97
N GLN A 113 -4.06 -3.41 -12.11
CA GLN A 113 -4.35 -2.21 -11.31
C GLN A 113 -3.18 -1.86 -10.38
N LYS A 114 -2.57 -2.85 -9.71
CA LYS A 114 -1.37 -2.66 -8.87
C LYS A 114 -0.22 -2.08 -9.66
N LEU A 115 0.09 -2.63 -10.83
CA LEU A 115 1.15 -2.11 -11.69
C LEU A 115 0.86 -0.67 -12.11
N GLN A 116 -0.36 -0.36 -12.49
CA GLN A 116 -0.76 0.98 -12.89
C GLN A 116 -0.67 1.99 -11.75
N ALA A 117 -1.11 1.60 -10.55
CA ALA A 117 -0.99 2.40 -9.34
C ALA A 117 0.49 2.65 -8.99
N PHE A 118 1.33 1.62 -8.98
CA PHE A 118 2.75 1.75 -8.71
C PHE A 118 3.44 2.73 -9.70
N ARG A 119 3.16 2.59 -10.99
CA ARG A 119 3.71 3.50 -12.03
C ARG A 119 3.28 4.94 -11.79
N ARG A 120 2.02 5.16 -11.42
CA ARG A 120 1.48 6.48 -11.12
C ARG A 120 2.15 7.11 -9.90
N TYR A 121 2.24 6.37 -8.79
CA TYR A 121 2.81 6.89 -7.55
C TYR A 121 4.33 7.08 -7.64
N ALA A 122 5.05 6.20 -8.32
CA ALA A 122 6.48 6.40 -8.60
C ALA A 122 6.71 7.68 -9.44
N ALA A 123 5.90 7.91 -10.48
CA ALA A 123 5.95 9.14 -11.26
C ALA A 123 5.59 10.39 -10.44
N LYS A 124 4.61 10.25 -9.53
CA LYS A 124 4.19 11.32 -8.64
C LYS A 124 5.31 11.71 -7.66
N VAL A 125 6.01 10.76 -7.07
CA VAL A 125 7.21 11.03 -6.24
C VAL A 125 8.25 11.82 -7.02
N ILE A 126 8.54 11.41 -8.24
CA ILE A 126 9.48 12.10 -9.13
C ILE A 126 9.02 13.55 -9.39
N TYR A 127 7.75 13.73 -9.71
CA TYR A 127 7.15 15.03 -9.95
C TYR A 127 7.23 15.93 -8.72
N GLU A 128 6.81 15.44 -7.55
CA GLU A 128 6.78 16.21 -6.30
C GLU A 128 8.20 16.61 -5.85
N LEU A 129 9.17 15.72 -5.95
CA LEU A 129 10.57 16.04 -5.66
C LEU A 129 11.08 17.18 -6.55
N LYS A 130 10.74 17.17 -7.84
CA LYS A 130 11.10 18.24 -8.77
C LYS A 130 10.39 19.54 -8.45
N LEU A 131 9.09 19.47 -8.13
CA LEU A 131 8.27 20.63 -7.77
C LEU A 131 8.81 21.35 -6.53
N HIS A 132 9.15 20.60 -5.47
CA HIS A 132 9.62 21.14 -4.20
C HIS A 132 11.07 21.65 -4.23
N ARG A 133 11.92 21.14 -5.11
CA ARG A 133 13.31 21.63 -5.25
C ARG A 133 13.42 23.00 -5.86
N ASN A 134 12.35 23.55 -6.41
CA ASN A 134 12.31 24.86 -7.07
C ASN A 134 13.36 25.07 -8.19
N ASP A 135 13.93 23.97 -8.67
CA ASP A 135 15.00 23.96 -9.66
C ASP A 135 14.61 23.10 -10.87
N LEU A 136 13.76 23.65 -11.72
CA LEU A 136 13.34 23.01 -12.95
C LEU A 136 14.51 22.72 -13.91
N LYS A 137 15.72 23.28 -13.62
CA LYS A 137 16.90 23.24 -14.50
C LYS A 137 17.99 22.25 -14.07
N LYS A 138 18.05 21.85 -12.79
CA LYS A 138 19.21 21.14 -12.20
C LYS A 138 18.93 19.76 -11.63
N LEU A 139 17.95 19.03 -12.09
CA LEU A 139 17.84 17.63 -11.66
C LEU A 139 18.88 16.79 -12.39
N ASP A 140 19.75 16.17 -11.59
CA ASP A 140 20.79 15.26 -12.05
C ASP A 140 20.26 14.29 -13.10
N LYS A 141 20.93 14.28 -14.24
CA LYS A 141 20.64 13.41 -15.39
C LYS A 141 20.72 11.91 -15.04
N GLU A 142 21.32 11.57 -13.89
CA GLU A 142 21.47 10.20 -13.42
C GLU A 142 20.17 9.57 -12.91
N PHE A 143 19.22 10.35 -12.37
CA PHE A 143 18.01 9.79 -11.75
C PHE A 143 16.78 9.78 -12.65
N LEU A 144 16.78 10.50 -13.77
CA LEU A 144 15.59 10.63 -14.62
C LEU A 144 15.96 10.81 -16.10
N PRO A 145 15.56 9.89 -16.96
CA PRO A 145 15.73 10.02 -18.40
C PRO A 145 14.69 10.97 -19.01
N THR A 146 14.65 12.23 -18.57
CA THR A 146 13.85 13.25 -19.25
C THR A 146 14.77 14.32 -19.76
N GLU A 147 15.09 14.25 -21.03
CA GLU A 147 15.72 15.32 -21.78
C GLU A 147 14.70 16.46 -21.94
N GLY A 148 14.94 17.60 -21.33
CA GLY A 148 14.17 18.80 -21.60
C GLY A 148 13.98 19.71 -20.39
N GLU A 149 14.16 21.00 -20.62
CA GLU A 149 13.73 22.05 -19.71
C GLU A 149 12.20 22.16 -19.79
N TYR A 150 11.51 21.96 -18.68
CA TYR A 150 10.08 22.20 -18.63
C TYR A 150 9.77 23.69 -18.62
N THR A 151 8.80 24.10 -19.40
CA THR A 151 8.34 25.50 -19.46
C THR A 151 7.50 25.89 -18.25
N SER A 152 6.92 24.91 -17.52
CA SER A 152 6.12 25.13 -16.31
C SER A 152 5.98 23.84 -15.51
N ALA A 153 5.63 23.96 -14.22
CA ALA A 153 5.29 22.82 -13.36
C ALA A 153 4.13 22.00 -13.92
N ALA A 154 3.14 22.64 -14.51
CA ALA A 154 2.01 21.94 -15.14
C ALA A 154 2.43 21.10 -16.36
N ALA A 155 3.35 21.60 -17.18
CA ALA A 155 3.90 20.83 -18.31
C ALA A 155 4.71 19.63 -17.82
N MET A 156 5.52 19.81 -16.79
CA MET A 156 6.29 18.75 -16.12
C MET A 156 5.38 17.65 -15.55
N TYR A 157 4.30 18.02 -14.86
CA TYR A 157 3.31 17.11 -14.33
C TYR A 157 2.73 16.21 -15.42
N VAL A 158 2.20 16.82 -16.50
CA VAL A 158 1.60 16.09 -17.61
C VAL A 158 2.61 15.13 -18.25
N ASP A 159 3.83 15.59 -18.52
CA ASP A 159 4.86 14.79 -19.18
C ASP A 159 5.26 13.57 -18.33
N ILE A 160 5.64 13.78 -17.07
CA ILE A 160 6.11 12.72 -16.18
C ILE A 160 5.03 11.66 -15.99
N LEU A 161 3.81 12.07 -15.60
CA LEU A 161 2.74 11.12 -15.31
C LEU A 161 2.24 10.41 -16.57
N THR A 162 2.10 11.13 -17.69
CA THR A 162 1.68 10.51 -18.96
C THR A 162 2.69 9.51 -19.48
N LYS A 163 3.99 9.82 -19.40
CA LYS A 163 5.05 8.86 -19.80
C LYS A 163 5.03 7.60 -18.95
N ALA A 164 4.86 7.74 -17.64
CA ALA A 164 4.86 6.61 -16.73
C ALA A 164 3.63 5.73 -16.88
N THR A 165 2.44 6.33 -16.93
CA THR A 165 1.17 5.58 -16.86
C THR A 165 0.57 5.26 -18.23
N LYS A 166 0.99 5.95 -19.30
CA LYS A 166 0.39 5.97 -20.65
C LYS A 166 -1.04 6.53 -20.65
N ILE A 167 -1.43 7.23 -19.58
CA ILE A 167 -2.71 7.94 -19.46
C ILE A 167 -2.44 9.44 -19.59
N LYS A 168 -3.28 10.15 -20.35
CA LYS A 168 -3.18 11.59 -20.52
C LYS A 168 -3.71 12.32 -19.27
N TYR A 169 -2.88 13.14 -18.65
CA TYR A 169 -3.23 13.96 -17.48
C TYR A 169 -3.63 15.38 -17.88
N ALA A 170 -4.56 15.97 -17.12
CA ALA A 170 -4.95 17.34 -17.28
C ALA A 170 -3.98 18.28 -16.55
N LYS A 171 -3.48 19.30 -17.24
CA LYS A 171 -2.50 20.24 -16.68
C LYS A 171 -3.02 21.00 -15.47
N GLU A 172 -4.33 21.18 -15.37
CA GLU A 172 -5.02 21.87 -14.27
C GLU A 172 -4.90 21.14 -12.94
N SER A 173 -4.60 19.84 -12.98
CA SER A 173 -4.47 18.99 -11.78
C SER A 173 -3.09 19.06 -11.12
N TYR A 174 -2.13 19.80 -11.65
CA TYR A 174 -0.74 19.76 -11.25
C TYR A 174 -0.46 20.12 -9.78
N LEU A 175 -1.31 20.93 -9.13
CA LEU A 175 -1.24 21.20 -7.70
C LEU A 175 -2.27 20.41 -6.88
N LEU A 176 -3.38 20.01 -7.49
CA LEU A 176 -4.41 19.22 -6.81
C LEU A 176 -3.94 17.80 -6.50
N ASP A 177 -3.01 17.29 -7.30
CA ASP A 177 -2.44 15.94 -7.18
C ASP A 177 -1.13 15.91 -6.35
N VAL A 178 -0.87 16.95 -5.54
CA VAL A 178 0.30 17.00 -4.64
C VAL A 178 -0.10 16.53 -3.26
N ASP A 179 0.63 15.56 -2.71
CA ASP A 179 0.41 15.08 -1.36
C ASP A 179 1.17 15.89 -0.32
N ALA A 180 0.57 16.09 0.84
CA ALA A 180 1.27 16.65 1.98
C ALA A 180 2.40 15.70 2.42
N GLY A 181 3.59 16.24 2.69
CA GLY A 181 4.71 15.47 3.23
C GLY A 181 5.30 14.41 2.30
N LEU A 182 5.07 14.50 0.98
CA LEU A 182 5.52 13.49 -0.01
C LEU A 182 4.93 12.08 0.26
N TYR A 183 3.69 11.99 0.72
CA TYR A 183 3.04 10.74 1.09
C TYR A 183 3.05 9.68 -0.02
N ALA A 184 3.13 10.10 -1.29
CA ALA A 184 3.35 9.20 -2.42
C ALA A 184 4.60 8.32 -2.25
N ALA A 185 5.64 8.81 -1.58
CA ALA A 185 6.86 8.03 -1.31
C ALA A 185 6.62 6.91 -0.27
N ASP A 186 5.74 7.14 0.70
CA ASP A 186 5.36 6.12 1.67
C ASP A 186 4.63 4.96 0.99
N TYR A 187 3.72 5.24 0.06
CA TYR A 187 3.07 4.20 -0.76
C TYR A 187 4.07 3.41 -1.60
N VAL A 188 4.99 4.09 -2.30
CA VAL A 188 6.01 3.40 -3.11
C VAL A 188 6.85 2.46 -2.25
N ARG A 189 7.32 2.91 -1.08
CA ARG A 189 8.10 2.10 -0.14
C ARG A 189 7.29 0.95 0.44
N ALA A 190 6.01 1.18 0.72
CA ALA A 190 5.08 0.17 1.21
C ALA A 190 4.88 -0.96 0.19
N TRP A 191 4.69 -0.66 -1.09
CA TRP A 191 4.58 -1.70 -2.14
C TRP A 191 5.84 -2.54 -2.28
N LEU A 192 7.03 -1.91 -2.16
CA LEU A 192 8.29 -2.66 -2.19
C LEU A 192 8.37 -3.66 -1.03
N PHE A 193 8.00 -3.22 0.16
CA PHE A 193 8.09 -4.07 1.34
C PHE A 193 6.93 -5.07 1.44
N GLU A 194 5.73 -4.73 0.99
CA GLU A 194 4.59 -5.66 0.92
C GLU A 194 4.95 -6.95 0.21
N VAL A 195 5.51 -6.83 -0.99
CA VAL A 195 5.89 -8.00 -1.80
C VAL A 195 6.92 -8.87 -1.10
N MET A 196 7.85 -8.28 -0.37
CA MET A 196 8.86 -9.02 0.39
C MET A 196 8.23 -9.76 1.59
N VAL A 197 7.30 -9.11 2.31
CA VAL A 197 6.55 -9.74 3.41
C VAL A 197 5.71 -10.90 2.88
N ARG A 198 4.97 -10.68 1.79
CA ARG A 198 4.13 -11.70 1.15
C ARG A 198 4.95 -12.91 0.70
N LYS A 199 6.07 -12.70 0.00
CA LYS A 199 6.98 -13.79 -0.39
C LYS A 199 7.50 -14.57 0.81
N ARG A 200 7.85 -13.88 1.90
CA ARG A 200 8.29 -14.54 3.13
C ARG A 200 7.18 -15.38 3.78
N LEU A 201 5.93 -14.90 3.74
CA LEU A 201 4.78 -15.66 4.22
C LEU A 201 4.53 -16.90 3.34
N GLU A 202 4.58 -16.74 2.02
CA GLU A 202 4.42 -17.83 1.06
C GLU A 202 5.52 -18.91 1.21
N GLU A 203 6.77 -18.51 1.37
CA GLU A 203 7.90 -19.41 1.59
C GLU A 203 7.75 -20.22 2.89
N LYS A 204 7.28 -19.60 3.96
CA LYS A 204 7.16 -20.23 5.28
C LYS A 204 5.89 -21.03 5.46
N PHE A 205 4.80 -20.55 4.89
CA PHE A 205 3.47 -21.05 5.18
C PHE A 205 2.69 -21.51 3.95
N GLY A 206 3.22 -21.34 2.72
CA GLY A 206 2.56 -21.69 1.47
C GLY A 206 1.61 -20.60 0.95
N GLY A 207 1.07 -20.83 -0.26
CA GLY A 207 0.22 -19.84 -0.96
C GLY A 207 -1.12 -19.52 -0.28
N ASP A 208 -1.53 -20.34 0.67
CA ASP A 208 -2.74 -20.15 1.49
C ASP A 208 -2.42 -19.64 2.91
N TRP A 209 -1.28 -18.94 3.08
CA TRP A 209 -0.76 -18.42 4.35
C TRP A 209 -1.82 -17.65 5.16
N PHE A 210 -2.70 -16.92 4.49
CA PHE A 210 -3.78 -16.11 5.09
C PHE A 210 -4.80 -16.96 5.89
N SER A 211 -4.78 -18.27 5.73
CA SER A 211 -5.66 -19.19 6.47
C SER A 211 -4.97 -19.94 7.61
N LYS A 212 -3.68 -19.63 7.88
CA LYS A 212 -2.87 -20.34 8.88
C LYS A 212 -2.63 -19.49 10.11
N ARG A 213 -2.82 -20.06 11.29
CA ARG A 213 -2.61 -19.38 12.56
C ARG A 213 -1.15 -18.91 12.72
N GLU A 214 -0.22 -19.72 12.29
CA GLU A 214 1.22 -19.45 12.41
C GLU A 214 1.63 -18.21 11.62
N SER A 215 1.01 -17.95 10.47
CA SER A 215 1.23 -16.72 9.71
C SER A 215 0.70 -15.48 10.43
N GLY A 216 -0.44 -15.60 11.13
CA GLY A 216 -0.97 -14.55 11.99
C GLY A 216 -0.02 -14.23 13.14
N GLU A 217 0.55 -15.23 13.81
CA GLU A 217 1.54 -15.02 14.87
C GLU A 217 2.85 -14.41 14.33
N PHE A 218 3.25 -14.75 13.11
CA PHE A 218 4.38 -14.11 12.44
C PHE A 218 4.09 -12.61 12.20
N LEU A 219 2.91 -12.26 11.69
CA LEU A 219 2.53 -10.87 11.44
C LEU A 219 2.40 -10.07 12.73
N LYS A 220 1.83 -10.62 13.81
CA LYS A 220 1.79 -9.96 15.12
C LYS A 220 3.17 -9.62 15.66
N ASN A 221 4.17 -10.46 15.41
CA ASN A 221 5.55 -10.15 15.75
C ASN A 221 6.15 -8.98 14.96
N MET A 222 5.60 -8.67 13.81
CA MET A 222 5.95 -7.47 13.04
C MET A 222 5.13 -6.26 13.51
N TRP A 223 3.83 -6.41 13.68
CA TRP A 223 2.89 -5.34 14.05
C TRP A 223 3.16 -4.73 15.42
N LYS A 224 3.68 -5.51 16.37
CA LYS A 224 3.95 -5.04 17.75
C LYS A 224 4.83 -3.80 17.85
N TRP A 225 5.63 -3.48 16.81
CA TRP A 225 6.52 -2.33 16.80
C TRP A 225 5.83 -1.00 16.53
N GLY A 226 4.51 -1.00 16.26
CA GLY A 226 3.78 0.20 15.90
C GLY A 226 4.24 0.81 14.58
N ASN A 227 3.95 2.08 14.39
CA ASN A 227 4.22 2.75 13.12
C ASN A 227 5.67 3.26 12.99
N SER A 228 6.39 3.44 14.09
CA SER A 228 7.78 3.96 14.05
C SER A 228 8.76 3.27 15.00
N GLY A 229 8.37 2.19 15.66
CA GLY A 229 9.28 1.41 16.49
C GLY A 229 10.39 0.71 15.68
N LYS A 230 10.12 0.45 14.40
CA LYS A 230 11.09 -0.01 13.39
C LYS A 230 10.72 0.54 12.02
N SER A 231 11.72 0.96 11.26
CA SER A 231 11.57 1.33 9.84
C SER A 231 11.31 0.10 8.97
N VAL A 232 10.80 0.30 7.74
CA VAL A 232 10.63 -0.80 6.77
C VAL A 232 11.94 -1.54 6.48
N ALA A 233 13.09 -0.85 6.50
CA ALA A 233 14.40 -1.48 6.29
C ALA A 233 14.80 -2.40 7.45
N GLU A 234 14.55 -1.98 8.70
CA GLU A 234 14.78 -2.80 9.88
C GLU A 234 13.83 -3.99 9.96
N LEU A 235 12.57 -3.80 9.56
CA LEU A 235 11.59 -4.88 9.47
C LEU A 235 11.96 -5.89 8.37
N ALA A 236 12.44 -5.43 7.21
CA ALA A 236 12.93 -6.29 6.15
C ALA A 236 14.12 -7.15 6.65
N THR A 237 15.04 -6.54 7.38
CA THR A 237 16.16 -7.25 7.98
C THR A 237 15.69 -8.27 9.04
N ALA A 238 14.72 -7.92 9.86
CA ALA A 238 14.15 -8.80 10.89
C ALA A 238 13.48 -10.06 10.31
N ILE A 239 12.97 -9.98 9.08
CA ILE A 239 12.39 -11.15 8.39
C ILE A 239 13.37 -11.84 7.43
N GLY A 240 14.67 -11.47 7.45
CA GLY A 240 15.76 -12.19 6.80
C GLY A 240 16.18 -11.66 5.43
N TYR A 241 15.86 -10.42 5.09
CA TYR A 241 16.37 -9.73 3.90
C TYR A 241 17.53 -8.78 4.25
N ALA A 242 18.37 -8.43 3.28
CA ALA A 242 19.46 -7.46 3.48
C ALA A 242 18.96 -6.01 3.59
N GLY A 243 17.74 -5.75 3.19
CA GLY A 243 17.07 -4.44 3.15
C GLY A 243 15.88 -4.46 2.20
N VAL A 244 15.32 -3.31 1.90
CA VAL A 244 14.23 -3.19 0.91
C VAL A 244 14.83 -3.18 -0.50
N ASP A 245 14.31 -4.04 -1.38
CA ASP A 245 14.82 -4.21 -2.75
C ASP A 245 13.68 -4.23 -3.76
N ILE A 246 13.78 -3.35 -4.77
CA ILE A 246 12.80 -3.22 -5.87
C ILE A 246 12.73 -4.47 -6.75
N CYS A 247 13.78 -5.29 -6.81
CA CYS A 247 13.80 -6.50 -7.62
C CYS A 247 12.65 -7.45 -7.27
N TYR A 248 12.28 -7.53 -5.99
CA TYR A 248 11.15 -8.38 -5.57
C TYR A 248 9.82 -7.96 -6.21
N LEU A 249 9.55 -6.64 -6.31
CA LEU A 249 8.33 -6.13 -6.94
C LEU A 249 8.37 -6.29 -8.46
N THR A 250 9.52 -6.03 -9.08
CA THR A 250 9.65 -6.19 -10.54
C THR A 250 9.54 -7.64 -10.96
N ASP A 251 10.12 -8.57 -10.20
CA ASP A 251 10.00 -10.00 -10.44
C ASP A 251 8.57 -10.50 -10.24
N ASP A 252 7.86 -9.98 -9.24
CA ASP A 252 6.45 -10.27 -9.00
C ASP A 252 5.59 -9.93 -10.23
N PHE A 253 5.73 -8.72 -10.77
CA PHE A 253 5.05 -8.34 -12.01
C PHE A 253 5.49 -9.20 -13.20
N LEU A 254 6.80 -9.43 -13.38
CA LEU A 254 7.30 -10.21 -14.51
C LEU A 254 6.82 -11.67 -14.48
N GLN A 255 6.76 -12.29 -13.32
CA GLN A 255 6.22 -13.64 -13.17
C GLN A 255 4.74 -13.69 -13.51
N PHE A 256 3.98 -12.71 -13.03
CA PHE A 256 2.55 -12.65 -13.25
C PHE A 256 2.18 -12.45 -14.71
N PHE A 257 2.83 -11.52 -15.42
CA PHE A 257 2.52 -11.21 -16.82
C PHE A 257 3.21 -12.12 -17.86
N LYS A 258 4.07 -13.05 -17.44
CA LYS A 258 4.67 -14.08 -18.30
C LYS A 258 3.94 -15.43 -18.25
N ALA A 259 3.11 -15.64 -17.24
CA ALA A 259 2.31 -16.85 -17.07
C ALA A 259 1.01 -16.77 -17.87
#